data_d48aa71c0bd46d740975eaacb2b76325
#
_entry.id   d48aa71c0bd46d740975eaacb2b76325
#
_cell.length_a   1.000
_cell.length_b   1.000
_cell.length_c   1.000
_cell.angle_alpha   90.00
_cell.angle_beta   90.00
_cell.angle_gamma   90.00
#
_symmetry.space_group_name_H-M   'P 1'
#
loop_
_entity.id
_entity.type
_entity.pdbx_description
1 polymer ?
#
loop_
_entity_poly.entity_id
_entity_poly.type
_entity_poly.pdbx_seq_one_letter_code
_entity_poly.pdbx_strand_id
1 'polypeptide(L)'
;MLEVKFYDSVDDSLLKFAVIISQSNGKWVFCKHKERDTYEVPGGHREADENILETAKRELQEETGAIKFDIKPVCVYSVTGKTRVNDTGEESFGGLYFAEISEFAKELHSEMEKVVLMDELPDNWTYPLIQPKLIEKYLQIERQTYSKIQLAAKQTIEYIKKVIKPEINLLEIRKLCEEKMLELGADSFWYWNVGAFVFAGDETTISVSDKSGLRD
;
A
#
# COMPACT_ATOMS: atom_id res chain seq x y z
N MET A 1 -1.34 11.76 27.97
CA MET A 1 -1.79 12.12 26.58
C MET A 1 -1.45 10.95 25.71
N LEU A 2 -2.30 10.58 24.75
CA LEU A 2 -2.01 9.48 23.82
C LEU A 2 -1.08 9.98 22.72
N GLU A 3 0.01 9.26 22.47
CA GLU A 3 1.00 9.56 21.45
C GLU A 3 1.14 8.38 20.48
N VAL A 4 1.24 8.67 19.19
CA VAL A 4 1.53 7.69 18.13
C VAL A 4 2.82 8.10 17.44
N LYS A 5 3.81 7.19 17.37
CA LYS A 5 5.08 7.38 16.67
C LYS A 5 5.22 6.36 15.56
N PHE A 6 6.10 6.65 14.59
CA PHE A 6 6.35 5.79 13.43
C PHE A 6 7.84 5.52 13.28
N TYR A 7 8.16 4.29 12.87
CA TYR A 7 9.53 3.79 12.72
C TYR A 7 9.62 2.99 11.41
N ASP A 8 10.81 2.98 10.82
CA ASP A 8 11.07 2.13 9.65
C ASP A 8 11.11 0.65 10.05
N SER A 9 11.74 0.36 11.19
CA SER A 9 11.81 -1.00 11.76
C SER A 9 12.08 -0.96 13.27
N VAL A 10 11.72 -2.01 13.96
CA VAL A 10 12.12 -2.34 15.34
C VAL A 10 12.44 -3.83 15.43
N ASP A 11 12.94 -4.30 16.57
CA ASP A 11 13.07 -5.73 16.82
C ASP A 11 11.70 -6.41 16.80
N ASP A 12 11.56 -7.53 16.06
CA ASP A 12 10.30 -8.25 15.89
C ASP A 12 9.67 -8.67 17.22
N SER A 13 10.48 -8.94 18.25
CA SER A 13 10.00 -9.30 19.58
C SER A 13 9.20 -8.21 20.28
N LEU A 14 9.35 -6.95 19.86
CA LEU A 14 8.59 -5.81 20.38
C LEU A 14 7.20 -5.69 19.75
N LEU A 15 6.98 -6.28 18.57
CA LEU A 15 5.73 -6.18 17.84
C LEU A 15 4.66 -7.07 18.50
N LYS A 16 3.65 -6.45 19.08
CA LYS A 16 2.58 -7.12 19.84
C LYS A 16 1.25 -7.19 19.10
N PHE A 17 1.05 -6.38 18.07
CA PHE A 17 -0.18 -6.33 17.30
C PHE A 17 0.07 -5.91 15.85
N ALA A 18 -0.86 -6.27 14.98
CA ALA A 18 -0.86 -5.84 13.59
C ALA A 18 -2.13 -5.04 13.30
N VAL A 19 -2.02 -4.00 12.46
CA VAL A 19 -3.15 -3.24 11.93
C VAL A 19 -3.03 -3.17 10.43
N ILE A 20 -4.13 -3.40 9.74
CA ILE A 20 -4.15 -3.52 8.30
C ILE A 20 -5.08 -2.48 7.69
N ILE A 21 -4.52 -1.49 7.02
CA ILE A 21 -5.29 -0.62 6.14
C ILE A 21 -5.63 -1.42 4.90
N SER A 22 -6.91 -1.52 4.54
CA SER A 22 -7.32 -2.35 3.42
C SER A 22 -8.23 -1.63 2.45
N GLN A 23 -8.12 -2.00 1.17
CA GLN A 23 -8.97 -1.54 0.09
C GLN A 23 -9.48 -2.72 -0.73
N SER A 24 -10.58 -2.50 -1.43
CA SER A 24 -11.11 -3.41 -2.44
C SER A 24 -11.78 -2.60 -3.55
N ASN A 25 -11.33 -2.79 -4.79
CA ASN A 25 -11.84 -2.04 -5.95
C ASN A 25 -11.80 -0.51 -5.75
N GLY A 26 -10.74 -0.01 -5.13
CA GLY A 26 -10.53 1.42 -4.85
C GLY A 26 -11.34 2.00 -3.69
N LYS A 27 -12.12 1.17 -2.98
CA LYS A 27 -12.87 1.56 -1.77
C LYS A 27 -12.15 1.11 -0.51
N TRP A 28 -12.21 1.93 0.53
CA TRP A 28 -11.72 1.57 1.85
C TRP A 28 -12.56 0.47 2.48
N VAL A 29 -11.90 -0.48 3.13
CA VAL A 29 -12.55 -1.59 3.84
C VAL A 29 -12.47 -1.32 5.34
N PHE A 30 -13.62 -1.25 5.98
CA PHE A 30 -13.75 -1.08 7.42
C PHE A 30 -14.59 -2.19 8.04
N CYS A 31 -14.27 -2.49 9.29
CA CYS A 31 -15.02 -3.44 10.11
C CYS A 31 -15.92 -2.69 11.08
N LYS A 32 -17.10 -3.25 11.35
CA LYS A 32 -17.99 -2.81 12.40
C LYS A 32 -18.23 -3.96 13.37
N HIS A 33 -17.80 -3.77 14.62
CA HIS A 33 -18.03 -4.74 15.67
C HIS A 33 -19.51 -4.82 16.07
N LYS A 34 -20.01 -6.01 16.45
CA LYS A 34 -21.42 -6.23 16.86
C LYS A 34 -21.90 -5.34 18.00
N GLU A 35 -21.01 -5.02 18.92
CA GLU A 35 -21.34 -4.26 20.14
C GLU A 35 -21.09 -2.75 20.03
N ARG A 36 -20.65 -2.26 18.83
CA ARG A 36 -20.26 -0.85 18.66
C ARG A 36 -20.91 -0.24 17.44
N ASP A 37 -21.18 1.05 17.52
CA ASP A 37 -21.67 1.84 16.38
C ASP A 37 -20.55 2.69 15.76
N THR A 38 -19.33 2.13 15.72
CA THR A 38 -18.12 2.75 15.22
C THR A 38 -17.40 1.83 14.24
N TYR A 39 -16.55 2.41 13.41
CA TYR A 39 -15.79 1.70 12.41
C TYR A 39 -14.30 1.61 12.79
N GLU A 40 -13.66 0.56 12.34
CA GLU A 40 -12.25 0.32 12.57
C GLU A 40 -11.61 -0.36 11.37
N VAL A 41 -10.30 -0.16 11.19
CA VAL A 41 -9.51 -0.99 10.28
C VAL A 41 -9.21 -2.32 10.97
N PRO A 42 -9.13 -3.44 10.23
CA PRO A 42 -8.83 -4.76 10.81
C PRO A 42 -7.50 -4.76 11.53
N GLY A 43 -7.43 -5.52 12.62
CA GLY A 43 -6.20 -5.69 13.38
C GLY A 43 -6.39 -6.26 14.77
N GLY A 44 -5.38 -6.92 15.26
CA GLY A 44 -5.41 -7.53 16.58
C GLY A 44 -4.04 -7.92 17.11
N HIS A 45 -4.05 -8.64 18.23
CA HIS A 45 -2.86 -9.05 18.95
C HIS A 45 -2.18 -10.25 18.32
N ARG A 46 -0.84 -10.24 18.40
CA ARG A 46 -0.01 -11.35 18.01
C ARG A 46 -0.26 -12.54 18.95
N GLU A 47 -0.52 -13.69 18.37
CA GLU A 47 -0.62 -14.95 19.11
C GLU A 47 0.76 -15.60 19.33
N ALA A 48 0.82 -16.57 20.25
CA ALA A 48 2.01 -17.37 20.44
C ALA A 48 2.34 -18.10 19.13
N ASP A 49 3.62 -18.16 18.81
CA ASP A 49 4.17 -18.83 17.61
C ASP A 49 3.86 -18.16 16.25
N GLU A 50 3.19 -16.99 16.22
CA GLU A 50 3.02 -16.19 15.01
C GLU A 50 4.20 -15.20 14.80
N ASN A 51 4.61 -14.98 13.57
CA ASN A 51 5.28 -13.74 13.21
C ASN A 51 4.23 -12.64 12.93
N ILE A 52 4.66 -11.38 12.96
CA ILE A 52 3.70 -10.26 12.87
C ILE A 52 2.95 -10.19 11.52
N LEU A 53 3.51 -10.73 10.43
CA LEU A 53 2.81 -10.81 9.14
C LEU A 53 1.74 -11.91 9.17
N GLU A 54 1.95 -12.99 9.87
CA GLU A 54 0.94 -14.04 10.07
C GLU A 54 -0.23 -13.49 10.89
N THR A 55 0.05 -12.76 11.97
CA THR A 55 -0.97 -12.01 12.71
C THR A 55 -1.78 -11.10 11.78
N ALA A 56 -1.10 -10.30 10.95
CA ALA A 56 -1.79 -9.40 10.03
C ALA A 56 -2.71 -10.13 9.03
N LYS A 57 -2.26 -11.27 8.51
CA LYS A 57 -3.07 -12.09 7.60
C LYS A 57 -4.26 -12.73 8.30
N ARG A 58 -4.06 -13.29 9.49
CA ARG A 58 -5.12 -13.91 10.28
C ARG A 58 -6.20 -12.89 10.62
N GLU A 59 -5.82 -11.74 11.20
CA GLU A 59 -6.75 -10.68 11.57
C GLU A 59 -7.52 -10.12 10.36
N LEU A 60 -6.84 -9.92 9.22
CA LEU A 60 -7.49 -9.51 7.99
C LEU A 60 -8.56 -10.51 7.56
N GLN A 61 -8.27 -11.80 7.60
CA GLN A 61 -9.21 -12.86 7.22
C GLN A 61 -10.38 -12.97 8.22
N GLU A 62 -10.09 -12.95 9.51
CA GLU A 62 -11.10 -13.11 10.57
C GLU A 62 -12.07 -11.93 10.62
N GLU A 63 -11.57 -10.71 10.52
CA GLU A 63 -12.40 -9.51 10.67
C GLU A 63 -13.07 -9.05 9.38
N THR A 64 -12.46 -9.35 8.21
CA THR A 64 -13.04 -8.93 6.91
C THR A 64 -13.60 -10.08 6.07
N GLY A 65 -13.25 -11.32 6.39
CA GLY A 65 -13.56 -12.46 5.52
C GLY A 65 -12.77 -12.46 4.20
N ALA A 66 -11.63 -11.79 4.14
CA ALA A 66 -10.78 -11.77 2.95
C ALA A 66 -10.30 -13.18 2.59
N ILE A 67 -10.53 -13.61 1.34
CA ILE A 67 -10.07 -14.92 0.82
C ILE A 67 -8.85 -14.73 -0.06
N LYS A 68 -8.91 -13.75 -0.98
CA LYS A 68 -7.78 -13.40 -1.85
C LYS A 68 -7.40 -11.95 -1.64
N PHE A 69 -6.14 -11.73 -1.34
CA PHE A 69 -5.59 -10.40 -1.09
C PHE A 69 -4.08 -10.38 -1.30
N ASP A 70 -3.59 -9.22 -1.65
CA ASP A 70 -2.17 -8.89 -1.60
C ASP A 70 -1.92 -8.03 -0.37
N ILE A 71 -0.94 -8.39 0.47
CA ILE A 71 -0.60 -7.67 1.70
C ILE A 71 0.87 -7.28 1.71
N LYS A 72 1.16 -6.02 2.02
CA LYS A 72 2.52 -5.48 2.11
C LYS A 72 2.73 -4.73 3.43
N PRO A 73 3.94 -4.78 4.02
CA PRO A 73 4.27 -3.94 5.17
C PRO A 73 4.32 -2.46 4.74
N VAL A 74 3.90 -1.57 5.65
CA VAL A 74 3.97 -0.12 5.48
C VAL A 74 5.06 0.47 6.36
N CYS A 75 4.96 0.27 7.67
CA CYS A 75 5.94 0.70 8.66
C CYS A 75 5.63 0.04 10.01
N VAL A 76 6.46 0.32 11.00
CA VAL A 76 6.15 0.05 12.40
C VAL A 76 5.61 1.33 13.04
N TYR A 77 4.70 1.19 14.00
CA TYR A 77 4.24 2.29 14.81
C TYR A 77 4.22 1.89 16.30
N SER A 78 4.21 2.90 17.17
CA SER A 78 3.96 2.68 18.58
C SER A 78 2.83 3.55 19.09
N VAL A 79 2.20 3.10 20.16
CA VAL A 79 1.21 3.85 20.91
C VAL A 79 1.65 3.92 22.37
N THR A 80 1.77 5.13 22.89
CA THR A 80 2.01 5.41 24.31
C THR A 80 0.78 6.07 24.90
N GLY A 81 0.37 5.66 26.09
CA GLY A 81 -0.81 6.17 26.77
C GLY A 81 -1.91 5.12 26.90
N LYS A 82 -2.81 5.36 27.86
CA LYS A 82 -3.89 4.41 28.15
C LYS A 82 -4.93 4.40 27.03
N THR A 83 -5.25 3.18 26.59
CA THR A 83 -6.28 2.90 25.59
C THR A 83 -7.18 1.77 26.09
N ARG A 84 -8.16 1.35 25.30
CA ARG A 84 -9.01 0.18 25.62
C ARG A 84 -8.20 -1.13 25.64
N VAL A 85 -7.09 -1.21 24.88
CA VAL A 85 -6.26 -2.41 24.74
C VAL A 85 -4.88 -2.26 25.41
N ASN A 86 -4.62 -1.13 26.06
CA ASN A 86 -3.40 -0.86 26.81
C ASN A 86 -3.77 -0.04 28.06
N ASP A 87 -3.97 -0.69 29.17
CA ASP A 87 -4.36 -0.12 30.45
C ASP A 87 -3.16 0.43 31.25
N THR A 88 -1.94 -0.06 31.00
CA THR A 88 -0.72 0.43 31.64
C THR A 88 -0.32 1.81 31.12
N GLY A 89 -0.56 2.07 29.83
CA GLY A 89 -0.15 3.27 29.14
C GLY A 89 1.33 3.27 28.73
N GLU A 90 2.01 2.15 28.88
CA GLU A 90 3.37 1.95 28.39
C GLU A 90 3.41 1.94 26.86
N GLU A 91 4.58 2.22 26.27
CA GLU A 91 4.76 2.18 24.83
C GLU A 91 4.60 0.74 24.30
N SER A 92 3.71 0.57 23.34
CA SER A 92 3.44 -0.71 22.68
C SER A 92 3.62 -0.57 21.18
N PHE A 93 4.29 -1.54 20.56
CA PHE A 93 4.64 -1.50 19.14
C PHE A 93 3.73 -2.42 18.31
N GLY A 94 3.39 -1.96 17.11
CA GLY A 94 2.61 -2.72 16.14
C GLY A 94 3.13 -2.59 14.71
N GLY A 95 2.88 -3.62 13.90
CA GLY A 95 3.09 -3.59 12.47
C GLY A 95 1.91 -2.94 11.75
N LEU A 96 2.19 -1.95 10.91
CA LEU A 96 1.19 -1.38 10.00
C LEU A 96 1.36 -2.01 8.62
N TYR A 97 0.25 -2.52 8.09
CA TYR A 97 0.18 -3.17 6.78
C TYR A 97 -0.84 -2.48 5.89
N PHE A 98 -0.69 -2.70 4.59
CA PHE A 98 -1.71 -2.40 3.59
C PHE A 98 -2.10 -3.66 2.85
N ALA A 99 -3.40 -3.86 2.61
CA ALA A 99 -3.91 -4.97 1.84
C ALA A 99 -4.89 -4.53 0.75
N GLU A 100 -4.72 -5.07 -0.46
CA GLU A 100 -5.71 -5.01 -1.52
C GLU A 100 -6.48 -6.32 -1.56
N ILE A 101 -7.79 -6.27 -1.31
CA ILE A 101 -8.64 -7.46 -1.22
C ILE A 101 -9.42 -7.60 -2.53
N SER A 102 -9.24 -8.75 -3.18
CA SER A 102 -9.92 -9.08 -4.45
C SER A 102 -11.11 -10.02 -4.28
N GLU A 103 -11.21 -10.77 -3.17
CA GLU A 103 -12.31 -11.70 -2.93
C GLU A 103 -12.61 -11.82 -1.43
N PHE A 104 -13.90 -11.76 -1.07
CA PHE A 104 -14.40 -11.91 0.29
C PHE A 104 -15.22 -13.21 0.43
N ALA A 105 -15.25 -13.75 1.63
CA ALA A 105 -16.17 -14.82 2.02
C ALA A 105 -17.64 -14.33 1.97
N LYS A 106 -18.55 -15.25 1.75
CA LYS A 106 -19.98 -14.92 1.73
C LYS A 106 -20.54 -14.61 3.11
N GLU A 107 -19.95 -15.15 4.16
CA GLU A 107 -20.38 -14.99 5.55
C GLU A 107 -19.17 -14.72 6.44
N LEU A 108 -19.33 -13.86 7.42
CA LEU A 108 -18.35 -13.59 8.47
C LEU A 108 -18.64 -14.50 9.67
N HIS A 109 -17.61 -15.14 10.20
CA HIS A 109 -17.70 -16.03 11.36
C HIS A 109 -16.97 -15.45 12.59
N SER A 110 -16.76 -14.13 12.63
CA SER A 110 -16.04 -13.42 13.70
C SER A 110 -16.97 -12.60 14.61
N GLU A 111 -16.39 -11.83 15.49
CA GLU A 111 -17.10 -10.84 16.33
C GLU A 111 -17.58 -9.63 15.53
N MET A 112 -17.16 -9.46 14.29
CA MET A 112 -17.60 -8.37 13.43
C MET A 112 -19.05 -8.58 12.96
N GLU A 113 -19.84 -7.51 13.00
CA GLU A 113 -21.21 -7.48 12.48
C GLU A 113 -21.19 -7.50 10.95
N LYS A 114 -20.35 -6.63 10.38
CA LYS A 114 -20.24 -6.46 8.93
C LYS A 114 -18.94 -5.80 8.53
N VAL A 115 -18.55 -6.05 7.30
CA VAL A 115 -17.56 -5.29 6.54
C VAL A 115 -18.28 -4.23 5.71
N VAL A 116 -17.72 -3.04 5.66
CA VAL A 116 -18.27 -1.92 4.90
C VAL A 116 -17.22 -1.36 3.95
N LEU A 117 -17.62 -1.20 2.69
CA LEU A 117 -16.78 -0.57 1.67
C LEU A 117 -17.21 0.89 1.53
N MET A 118 -16.29 1.82 1.73
CA MET A 118 -16.54 3.26 1.72
C MET A 118 -15.64 3.97 0.70
N ASP A 119 -16.18 4.97 0.04
CA ASP A 119 -15.38 5.86 -0.83
C ASP A 119 -14.57 6.87 0.00
N GLU A 120 -15.07 7.23 1.18
CA GLU A 120 -14.46 8.18 2.11
C GLU A 120 -14.18 7.54 3.46
N LEU A 121 -13.35 8.18 4.28
CA LEU A 121 -13.07 7.72 5.64
C LEU A 121 -14.26 7.98 6.57
N PRO A 122 -14.53 7.10 7.54
CA PRO A 122 -15.63 7.31 8.47
C PRO A 122 -15.34 8.46 9.46
N ASP A 123 -16.39 9.11 9.93
CA ASP A 123 -16.28 10.12 10.98
C ASP A 123 -16.25 9.50 12.39
N ASN A 124 -16.89 8.33 12.56
CA ASN A 124 -17.06 7.66 13.85
C ASN A 124 -16.12 6.46 14.01
N TRP A 125 -14.92 6.72 14.46
CA TRP A 125 -13.87 5.73 14.67
C TRP A 125 -13.96 5.02 16.02
N THR A 126 -13.66 3.73 16.07
CA THR A 126 -13.44 2.99 17.33
C THR A 126 -12.20 3.51 18.07
N TYR A 127 -11.15 3.86 17.30
CA TYR A 127 -9.89 4.39 17.82
C TYR A 127 -9.54 5.75 17.19
N PRO A 128 -10.28 6.82 17.53
CA PRO A 128 -10.20 8.12 16.81
C PRO A 128 -8.85 8.82 16.96
N LEU A 129 -8.06 8.51 17.98
CA LEU A 129 -6.75 9.10 18.21
C LEU A 129 -5.58 8.31 17.60
N ILE A 130 -5.87 7.13 17.05
CA ILE A 130 -4.86 6.21 16.51
C ILE A 130 -5.09 5.97 15.02
N GLN A 131 -6.19 5.33 14.64
CA GLN A 131 -6.41 4.82 13.28
C GLN A 131 -6.38 5.89 12.18
N PRO A 132 -6.95 7.10 12.37
CA PRO A 132 -6.78 8.18 11.38
C PRO A 132 -5.31 8.55 11.12
N LYS A 133 -4.46 8.55 12.15
CA LYS A 133 -3.02 8.84 12.01
C LYS A 133 -2.29 7.73 11.25
N LEU A 134 -2.69 6.47 11.42
CA LEU A 134 -2.12 5.35 10.67
C LEU A 134 -2.46 5.46 9.18
N ILE A 135 -3.69 5.81 8.83
CA ILE A 135 -4.10 6.03 7.45
C ILE A 135 -3.39 7.26 6.85
N GLU A 136 -3.29 8.35 7.60
CA GLU A 136 -2.55 9.54 7.15
C GLU A 136 -1.08 9.21 6.85
N LYS A 137 -0.43 8.41 7.71
CA LYS A 137 0.94 7.94 7.48
C LYS A 137 1.06 7.09 6.22
N TYR A 138 0.15 6.15 6.00
CA TYR A 138 0.10 5.36 4.77
C TYR A 138 -0.04 6.25 3.53
N LEU A 139 -1.00 7.17 3.53
CA LEU A 139 -1.22 8.10 2.42
C LEU A 139 -0.01 9.02 2.18
N GLN A 140 0.70 9.41 3.23
CA GLN A 140 1.94 10.19 3.12
C GLN A 140 3.03 9.39 2.39
N ILE A 141 3.23 8.11 2.76
CA ILE A 141 4.21 7.22 2.13
C ILE A 141 3.85 7.00 0.65
N GLU A 142 2.60 6.71 0.35
CA GLU A 142 2.13 6.54 -1.04
C GLU A 142 2.39 7.80 -1.88
N ARG A 143 2.02 8.98 -1.38
CA ARG A 143 2.28 10.27 -2.07
C ARG A 143 3.77 10.51 -2.32
N GLN A 144 4.62 10.18 -1.35
CA GLN A 144 6.08 10.31 -1.52
C GLN A 144 6.60 9.35 -2.59
N THR A 145 6.10 8.12 -2.63
CA THR A 145 6.44 7.12 -3.65
C THR A 145 6.03 7.61 -5.04
N TYR A 146 4.78 8.05 -5.21
CA TYR A 146 4.33 8.61 -6.49
C TYR A 146 5.15 9.83 -6.91
N SER A 147 5.50 10.71 -5.98
CA SER A 147 6.32 11.90 -6.28
C SER A 147 7.72 11.52 -6.76
N LYS A 148 8.34 10.50 -6.18
CA LYS A 148 9.65 9.97 -6.62
C LYS A 148 9.56 9.39 -8.04
N ILE A 149 8.53 8.58 -8.33
CA ILE A 149 8.29 8.01 -9.65
C ILE A 149 8.10 9.12 -10.70
N GLN A 150 7.29 10.11 -10.41
CA GLN A 150 7.05 11.26 -11.30
C GLN A 150 8.35 12.06 -11.56
N LEU A 151 9.17 12.25 -10.53
CA LEU A 151 10.46 12.93 -10.67
C LEU A 151 11.43 12.13 -11.55
N ALA A 152 11.53 10.81 -11.35
CA ALA A 152 12.35 9.93 -12.17
C ALA A 152 11.93 9.97 -13.64
N ALA A 153 10.62 9.88 -13.91
CA ALA A 153 10.09 10.00 -15.26
C ALA A 153 10.44 11.35 -15.91
N LYS A 154 10.25 12.46 -15.21
CA LYS A 154 10.62 13.80 -15.68
C LYS A 154 12.10 13.93 -15.98
N GLN A 155 12.97 13.45 -15.08
CA GLN A 155 14.42 13.49 -15.28
C GLN A 155 14.86 12.63 -16.46
N THR A 156 14.21 11.48 -16.68
CA THR A 156 14.44 10.64 -17.84
C THR A 156 14.10 11.39 -19.14
N ILE A 157 12.95 12.04 -19.22
CA ILE A 157 12.57 12.83 -20.39
C ILE A 157 13.59 13.96 -20.66
N GLU A 158 14.00 14.68 -19.62
CA GLU A 158 15.00 15.76 -19.76
C GLU A 158 16.41 15.22 -20.18
N TYR A 159 16.75 14.03 -19.78
CA TYR A 159 17.97 13.34 -20.25
C TYR A 159 17.84 12.98 -21.74
N ILE A 160 16.75 12.33 -22.15
CA ILE A 160 16.51 11.91 -23.52
C ILE A 160 16.53 13.10 -24.48
N LYS A 161 15.91 14.23 -24.13
CA LYS A 161 15.96 15.48 -24.94
C LYS A 161 17.38 15.94 -25.26
N LYS A 162 18.36 15.62 -24.42
CA LYS A 162 19.76 16.03 -24.61
C LYS A 162 20.56 15.06 -25.46
N VAL A 163 20.19 13.78 -25.45
CA VAL A 163 20.98 12.71 -26.11
C VAL A 163 20.38 12.28 -27.45
N ILE A 164 19.12 12.52 -27.69
CA ILE A 164 18.43 12.19 -28.95
C ILE A 164 19.07 12.94 -30.12
N LYS A 165 19.31 12.23 -31.22
CA LYS A 165 19.90 12.77 -32.45
C LYS A 165 19.09 12.27 -33.64
N PRO A 166 19.13 12.97 -34.80
CA PRO A 166 18.60 12.42 -36.04
C PRO A 166 19.15 11.02 -36.32
N GLU A 167 18.33 10.15 -36.89
CA GLU A 167 18.68 8.77 -37.26
C GLU A 167 18.94 7.80 -36.10
N ILE A 168 18.73 8.18 -34.83
CA ILE A 168 18.79 7.25 -33.71
C ILE A 168 17.64 6.25 -33.80
N ASN A 169 17.93 4.98 -33.56
CA ASN A 169 16.93 3.92 -33.56
C ASN A 169 15.98 4.06 -32.36
N LEU A 170 14.69 3.80 -32.55
CA LEU A 170 13.66 3.90 -31.50
C LEU A 170 13.95 2.91 -30.33
N LEU A 171 14.47 1.72 -30.65
CA LEU A 171 14.89 0.75 -29.64
C LEU A 171 16.06 1.27 -28.78
N GLU A 172 17.00 2.01 -29.39
CA GLU A 172 18.09 2.64 -28.65
C GLU A 172 17.57 3.72 -27.70
N ILE A 173 16.63 4.57 -28.16
CA ILE A 173 15.97 5.56 -27.29
C ILE A 173 15.28 4.88 -26.11
N ARG A 174 14.57 3.77 -26.35
CA ARG A 174 13.92 2.98 -25.30
C ARG A 174 14.94 2.48 -24.28
N LYS A 175 16.03 1.87 -24.72
CA LYS A 175 17.10 1.39 -23.82
C LYS A 175 17.69 2.52 -22.98
N LEU A 176 17.96 3.68 -23.57
CA LEU A 176 18.44 4.84 -22.84
C LEU A 176 17.43 5.35 -21.78
N CYS A 177 16.12 5.30 -22.09
CA CYS A 177 15.09 5.62 -21.10
C CYS A 177 15.10 4.62 -19.93
N GLU A 178 15.12 3.33 -20.22
CA GLU A 178 15.10 2.26 -19.23
C GLU A 178 16.33 2.31 -18.33
N GLU A 179 17.52 2.43 -18.91
CA GLU A 179 18.79 2.59 -18.18
C GLU A 179 18.75 3.82 -17.26
N LYS A 180 18.24 4.95 -17.77
CA LYS A 180 18.12 6.17 -16.95
C LYS A 180 17.12 6.03 -15.82
N MET A 181 15.98 5.38 -16.03
CA MET A 181 15.02 5.11 -14.96
C MET A 181 15.58 4.19 -13.88
N LEU A 182 16.33 3.14 -14.26
CA LEU A 182 17.04 2.26 -13.32
C LEU A 182 18.08 3.03 -12.49
N GLU A 183 18.89 3.90 -13.16
CA GLU A 183 19.84 4.79 -12.48
C GLU A 183 19.15 5.72 -11.46
N LEU A 184 17.94 6.15 -11.75
CA LEU A 184 17.12 7.00 -10.88
C LEU A 184 16.32 6.23 -9.81
N GLY A 185 16.55 4.91 -9.70
CA GLY A 185 16.03 4.07 -8.64
C GLY A 185 14.72 3.35 -8.97
N ALA A 186 14.35 3.23 -10.25
CA ALA A 186 13.32 2.27 -10.63
C ALA A 186 13.86 0.85 -10.41
N ASP A 187 13.06 -0.01 -9.80
CA ASP A 187 13.41 -1.41 -9.52
C ASP A 187 12.73 -2.38 -10.50
N SER A 188 11.68 -1.92 -11.18
CA SER A 188 10.88 -2.72 -12.09
C SER A 188 10.11 -1.85 -13.07
N PHE A 189 9.61 -2.47 -14.14
CA PHE A 189 8.71 -1.85 -15.10
C PHE A 189 7.39 -2.62 -15.16
N TRP A 190 6.31 -1.90 -14.96
CA TRP A 190 4.99 -2.47 -14.77
C TRP A 190 4.41 -3.17 -16.00
N TYR A 191 4.60 -2.59 -17.20
CA TYR A 191 3.91 -3.03 -18.41
C TYR A 191 4.82 -3.93 -19.25
N TRP A 192 4.63 -5.25 -19.22
CA TRP A 192 5.45 -6.25 -19.90
C TRP A 192 6.97 -6.09 -19.68
N ASN A 193 7.34 -5.60 -18.54
CA ASN A 193 8.72 -5.25 -18.22
C ASN A 193 9.35 -4.23 -19.21
N VAL A 194 8.51 -3.33 -19.75
CA VAL A 194 8.91 -2.23 -20.64
C VAL A 194 8.83 -0.92 -19.90
N GLY A 195 9.93 -0.20 -19.79
CA GLY A 195 10.02 1.07 -19.07
C GLY A 195 9.55 2.27 -19.89
N ALA A 196 9.68 2.21 -21.20
CA ALA A 196 9.27 3.30 -22.09
C ALA A 196 8.73 2.76 -23.42
N PHE A 197 7.62 3.32 -23.86
CA PHE A 197 7.12 3.16 -25.23
C PHE A 197 7.57 4.36 -26.06
N VAL A 198 8.33 4.10 -27.13
CA VAL A 198 8.85 5.13 -28.02
C VAL A 198 8.19 4.98 -29.38
N PHE A 199 7.51 6.01 -29.81
CA PHE A 199 6.75 6.05 -31.07
C PHE A 199 7.23 7.21 -31.94
N ALA A 200 7.19 7.03 -33.26
CA ALA A 200 7.51 8.08 -34.22
C ALA A 200 6.48 8.11 -35.36
N GLY A 201 6.21 9.32 -35.88
CA GLY A 201 5.29 9.51 -36.98
C GLY A 201 3.88 9.03 -36.67
N ASP A 202 3.30 8.25 -37.57
CA ASP A 202 1.92 7.75 -37.49
C ASP A 202 1.69 6.78 -36.32
N GLU A 203 2.77 6.20 -35.75
CA GLU A 203 2.68 5.29 -34.61
C GLU A 203 2.24 5.98 -33.32
N THR A 204 2.35 7.30 -33.23
CA THR A 204 1.92 8.08 -32.05
C THR A 204 0.41 8.03 -31.82
N THR A 205 -0.37 7.53 -32.77
CA THR A 205 -1.82 7.36 -32.67
C THR A 205 -2.26 5.93 -32.35
N ILE A 206 -1.32 4.99 -32.21
CA ILE A 206 -1.61 3.57 -31.96
C ILE A 206 -1.76 3.30 -30.47
N SER A 207 -2.86 2.63 -30.08
CA SER A 207 -2.99 2.07 -28.75
C SER A 207 -2.15 0.80 -28.64
N VAL A 208 -1.26 0.75 -27.66
CA VAL A 208 -0.42 -0.42 -27.40
C VAL A 208 -1.21 -1.49 -26.68
N SER A 209 -1.16 -2.74 -27.16
CA SER A 209 -1.70 -3.92 -26.50
C SER A 209 -0.67 -5.03 -26.55
N ASP A 210 -0.89 -6.12 -25.80
CA ASP A 210 -0.07 -7.35 -25.85
C ASP A 210 0.05 -7.96 -27.25
N LYS A 211 -0.90 -7.64 -28.13
CA LYS A 211 -0.94 -8.08 -29.53
C LYS A 211 -0.31 -7.07 -30.50
N SER A 212 0.03 -5.88 -30.04
CA SER A 212 0.72 -4.88 -30.84
C SER A 212 2.17 -5.31 -30.98
N GLY A 213 2.63 -5.68 -32.17
CA GLY A 213 4.06 -5.82 -32.43
C GLY A 213 4.73 -4.47 -32.19
N LEU A 214 5.61 -4.39 -31.20
CA LEU A 214 6.52 -3.26 -31.06
C LEU A 214 7.56 -3.42 -32.17
N ARG A 215 7.76 -2.38 -32.98
CA ARG A 215 8.83 -2.40 -33.98
C ARG A 215 10.17 -2.40 -33.26
N ASP A 216 11.04 -3.29 -33.70
CA ASP A 216 12.45 -3.31 -33.33
C ASP A 216 13.21 -2.08 -33.86
#